data_d40796225419dcee521e472ae9930510
#
_entry.id   d40796225419dcee521e472ae9930510
#
_cell.length_a   1.000
_cell.length_b   1.000
_cell.length_c   1.000
_cell.angle_alpha   90.00
_cell.angle_beta   90.00
_cell.angle_gamma   90.00
#
_symmetry.space_group_name_H-M   'P 1'
#
loop_
_entity.id
_entity.type
_entity.pdbx_description
1 polymer ?
#
loop_
_entity_poly.entity_id
_entity_poly.type
_entity_poly.pdbx_seq_one_letter_code
_entity_poly.pdbx_strand_id
1 'polypeptide(L)'
;MYEILIWHKTNPVPTINGTYLCDKEYCLFFRDKGVELKGTVENKRTVWTTKCNVEDKKKYKHPTIKPLSIIKTLIKNSSNKGDIVLDCFSGSGTTCVAAKELERQFLGIEIDPEYHKISLDRLHGILADGQISFDTLAERTKDEI
;
A
#
# COMPACT_ATOMS: atom_id res chain seq x y z
N MET A 1 -15.94 8.83 -15.00
CA MET A 1 -15.89 9.76 -13.82
C MET A 1 -14.49 9.71 -13.25
N TYR A 2 -13.94 10.83 -12.84
CA TYR A 2 -12.64 10.87 -12.19
C TYR A 2 -12.71 11.70 -10.91
N GLU A 3 -11.86 11.38 -9.93
CA GLU A 3 -11.74 12.08 -8.66
C GLU A 3 -10.25 12.22 -8.29
N ILE A 4 -9.91 13.24 -7.52
CA ILE A 4 -8.57 13.42 -6.96
C ILE A 4 -8.63 12.98 -5.50
N LEU A 5 -7.82 12.00 -5.17
CA LEU A 5 -7.66 11.51 -3.81
C LEU A 5 -6.34 12.06 -3.25
N ILE A 6 -6.31 12.39 -1.97
CA ILE A 6 -5.17 13.08 -1.34
C ILE A 6 -4.71 12.29 -0.12
N TRP A 7 -3.43 11.98 -0.10
CA TRP A 7 -2.75 11.60 1.13
C TRP A 7 -2.03 12.80 1.72
N HIS A 8 -2.50 13.30 2.86
CA HIS A 8 -1.88 14.36 3.65
C HIS A 8 -0.96 13.77 4.72
N LYS A 9 0.31 14.19 4.70
CA LYS A 9 1.37 13.74 5.61
C LYS A 9 1.49 14.72 6.78
N THR A 10 1.33 14.25 8.01
CA THR A 10 1.41 15.11 9.21
C THR A 10 2.84 15.45 9.62
N ASN A 11 3.83 14.72 9.10
CA ASN A 11 5.26 14.91 9.38
C ASN A 11 6.07 14.85 8.08
N PRO A 12 5.83 15.76 7.11
CA PRO A 12 6.58 15.77 5.85
C PRO A 12 8.07 16.03 6.12
N VAL A 13 8.92 15.57 5.21
CA VAL A 13 10.35 15.86 5.28
C VAL A 13 10.53 17.37 5.05
N PRO A 14 11.25 18.08 5.94
CA PRO A 14 11.54 19.48 5.74
C PRO A 14 12.23 19.75 4.40
N THR A 15 11.74 20.70 3.63
CA THR A 15 12.41 21.17 2.42
C THR A 15 13.36 22.33 2.77
N ILE A 16 14.59 22.22 2.30
CA ILE A 16 15.60 23.28 2.39
C ILE A 16 15.38 24.14 1.14
N ASN A 17 15.43 25.33 1.00
CA ASN A 17 15.36 26.18 -0.22
C ASN A 17 14.06 26.97 -0.46
N GLY A 18 13.36 27.41 0.59
CA GLY A 18 12.29 28.41 0.43
C GLY A 18 11.06 27.93 -0.35
N THR A 19 10.90 26.62 -0.54
CA THR A 19 9.71 26.04 -1.16
C THR A 19 8.71 25.59 -0.11
N TYR A 20 7.44 25.44 -0.50
CA TYR A 20 6.42 24.85 0.36
C TYR A 20 6.75 23.39 0.67
N LEU A 21 6.32 22.92 1.84
CA LEU A 21 6.47 21.52 2.23
C LEU A 21 5.68 20.59 1.28
N CYS A 22 6.32 19.49 0.87
CA CYS A 22 5.67 18.44 0.09
C CYS A 22 4.86 17.50 1.02
N ASP A 23 3.83 18.05 1.64
CA ASP A 23 3.00 17.39 2.64
C ASP A 23 1.86 16.54 2.04
N LYS A 24 1.70 16.56 0.72
CA LYS A 24 0.62 15.83 0.03
C LYS A 24 1.14 14.93 -1.06
N GLU A 25 0.45 13.81 -1.24
CA GLU A 25 0.52 12.99 -2.46
C GLU A 25 -0.88 12.88 -3.05
N TYR A 26 -0.95 12.88 -4.37
CA TYR A 26 -2.21 12.84 -5.11
C TYR A 26 -2.34 11.49 -5.81
N CYS A 27 -3.56 10.95 -5.79
CA CYS A 27 -3.95 9.79 -6.58
C CYS A 27 -5.11 10.18 -7.49
N LEU A 28 -4.98 9.93 -8.78
CA LEU A 28 -6.08 10.09 -9.73
C LEU A 28 -6.88 8.80 -9.75
N PHE A 29 -8.13 8.89 -9.36
CA PHE A 29 -9.06 7.78 -9.36
C PHE A 29 -9.96 7.86 -10.60
N PHE A 30 -10.02 6.78 -11.36
CA PHE A 30 -10.90 6.65 -12.53
C PHE A 30 -11.76 5.40 -12.37
N ARG A 31 -12.99 5.48 -12.84
CA ARG A 31 -13.90 4.32 -12.92
C ARG A 31 -14.80 4.42 -14.14
N ASP A 32 -15.23 3.26 -14.62
CA ASP A 32 -16.21 3.17 -15.67
C ASP A 32 -17.58 3.66 -15.21
N LYS A 33 -18.40 4.10 -16.18
CA LYS A 33 -19.77 4.51 -15.93
C LYS A 33 -20.58 3.31 -15.42
N GLY A 34 -21.32 3.51 -14.35
CA GLY A 34 -22.14 2.44 -13.73
C GLY A 34 -21.43 1.58 -12.70
N VAL A 35 -20.10 1.67 -12.56
CA VAL A 35 -19.38 1.01 -11.49
C VAL A 35 -19.54 1.83 -10.19
N GLU A 36 -20.04 1.20 -9.14
CA GLU A 36 -20.19 1.84 -7.83
C GLU A 36 -19.03 1.48 -6.89
N LEU A 37 -18.59 2.49 -6.12
CA LEU A 37 -17.66 2.24 -5.03
C LEU A 37 -18.36 1.48 -3.91
N LYS A 38 -17.68 0.48 -3.40
CA LYS A 38 -18.06 -0.32 -2.23
C LYS A 38 -17.62 0.41 -0.94
N GLY A 39 -18.01 -0.14 0.19
CA GLY A 39 -17.59 0.38 1.49
C GLY A 39 -18.50 1.46 2.07
N THR A 40 -18.16 1.89 3.28
CA THR A 40 -18.91 2.88 4.06
C THR A 40 -18.61 4.31 3.62
N VAL A 41 -19.40 5.27 4.08
CA VAL A 41 -19.19 6.70 3.82
C VAL A 41 -17.82 7.16 4.33
N GLU A 42 -17.38 6.68 5.51
CA GLU A 42 -16.06 6.98 6.06
C GLU A 42 -14.92 6.52 5.15
N ASN A 43 -15.04 5.35 4.56
CA ASN A 43 -14.01 4.78 3.69
C ASN A 43 -13.95 5.46 2.31
N LYS A 44 -15.01 6.17 1.92
CA LYS A 44 -15.11 6.90 0.63
C LYS A 44 -14.63 8.35 0.70
N ARG A 45 -13.92 8.72 1.76
CA ARG A 45 -13.32 10.06 1.85
C ARG A 45 -12.23 10.23 0.81
N THR A 46 -12.09 11.46 0.32
CA THR A 46 -11.07 11.80 -0.68
C THR A 46 -9.74 12.25 -0.08
N VAL A 47 -9.68 12.41 1.24
CA VAL A 47 -8.47 12.83 1.97
C VAL A 47 -8.20 11.88 3.11
N TRP A 48 -6.97 11.33 3.16
CA TRP A 48 -6.44 10.57 4.29
C TRP A 48 -5.28 11.34 4.92
N THR A 49 -5.28 11.42 6.25
CA THR A 49 -4.23 12.09 7.01
C THR A 49 -3.50 11.05 7.86
N THR A 50 -2.21 10.84 7.60
CA THR A 50 -1.34 9.95 8.36
C THR A 50 0.05 10.53 8.50
N LYS A 51 0.88 9.94 9.37
CA LYS A 51 2.32 10.18 9.35
C LYS A 51 2.94 9.62 8.06
N CYS A 52 4.09 10.15 7.65
CA CYS A 52 4.95 9.49 6.67
C CYS A 52 5.30 8.10 7.18
N ASN A 53 5.28 7.13 6.27
CA ASN A 53 5.55 5.73 6.59
C ASN A 53 7.07 5.47 6.80
N VAL A 54 7.66 6.14 7.81
CA VAL A 54 9.11 6.13 8.07
C VAL A 54 9.58 4.76 8.56
N GLU A 55 8.77 4.10 9.38
CA GLU A 55 9.10 2.79 9.94
C GLU A 55 9.19 1.73 8.85
N ASP A 56 8.19 1.64 7.98
CA ASP A 56 8.22 0.70 6.86
C ASP A 56 9.33 1.03 5.86
N LYS A 57 9.63 2.32 5.64
CA LYS A 57 10.77 2.72 4.79
C LYS A 57 12.09 2.17 5.32
N LYS A 58 12.30 2.21 6.63
CA LYS A 58 13.48 1.64 7.28
C LYS A 58 13.44 0.11 7.26
N LYS A 59 12.29 -0.46 7.61
CA LYS A 59 12.07 -1.90 7.72
C LYS A 59 12.30 -2.63 6.39
N TYR A 60 11.90 -2.03 5.28
CA TYR A 60 11.96 -2.63 3.95
C TYR A 60 12.95 -1.93 3.00
N LYS A 61 13.73 -0.94 3.48
CA LYS A 61 14.74 -0.21 2.70
C LYS A 61 14.22 0.36 1.37
N HIS A 62 12.97 0.83 1.35
CA HIS A 62 12.38 1.42 0.15
C HIS A 62 11.93 2.87 0.41
N PRO A 63 12.33 3.85 -0.42
CA PRO A 63 12.16 5.28 -0.11
C PRO A 63 10.71 5.78 -0.14
N THR A 64 9.85 5.15 -0.91
CA THR A 64 8.50 5.66 -1.22
C THR A 64 7.36 4.69 -0.87
N ILE A 65 7.53 3.85 0.16
CA ILE A 65 6.48 2.92 0.60
C ILE A 65 5.19 3.67 0.95
N LYS A 66 4.08 3.27 0.36
CA LYS A 66 2.76 3.82 0.65
C LYS A 66 2.18 3.22 1.94
N PRO A 67 1.37 3.96 2.72
CA PRO A 67 0.70 3.42 3.89
C PRO A 67 -0.24 2.26 3.52
N LEU A 68 -0.01 1.11 4.14
CA LEU A 68 -0.79 -0.10 3.87
C LEU A 68 -2.29 0.12 4.12
N SER A 69 -2.64 0.89 5.16
CA SER A 69 -4.03 1.21 5.52
C SER A 69 -4.78 1.95 4.40
N ILE A 70 -4.12 2.91 3.74
CA ILE A 70 -4.72 3.65 2.62
C ILE A 70 -4.94 2.72 1.45
N ILE A 71 -3.92 1.93 1.07
CA ILE A 71 -4.03 0.98 -0.06
C ILE A 71 -5.13 -0.06 0.21
N LYS A 72 -5.22 -0.60 1.44
CA LYS A 72 -6.31 -1.49 1.82
C LYS A 72 -7.69 -0.85 1.66
N THR A 73 -7.84 0.42 2.03
CA THR A 73 -9.10 1.14 1.87
C THR A 73 -9.47 1.27 0.39
N LEU A 74 -8.52 1.64 -0.46
CA LEU A 74 -8.74 1.76 -1.90
C LEU A 74 -9.16 0.41 -2.52
N ILE A 75 -8.48 -0.68 -2.17
CA ILE A 75 -8.80 -2.03 -2.65
C ILE A 75 -10.21 -2.46 -2.17
N LYS A 76 -10.54 -2.26 -0.90
CA LYS A 76 -11.88 -2.59 -0.36
C LYS A 76 -12.99 -1.83 -1.07
N ASN A 77 -12.75 -0.57 -1.40
CA ASN A 77 -13.75 0.27 -2.07
C ASN A 77 -13.94 -0.12 -3.56
N SER A 78 -12.96 -0.76 -4.17
CA SER A 78 -12.93 -1.00 -5.62
C SER A 78 -13.05 -2.46 -6.03
N SER A 79 -13.02 -3.40 -5.09
CA SER A 79 -13.00 -4.84 -5.39
C SER A 79 -13.77 -5.68 -4.37
N ASN A 80 -14.07 -6.95 -4.72
CA ASN A 80 -14.56 -8.00 -3.82
C ASN A 80 -13.42 -8.97 -3.45
N LYS A 81 -13.65 -9.82 -2.45
CA LYS A 81 -12.80 -10.99 -2.21
C LYS A 81 -12.75 -11.88 -3.47
N GLY A 82 -11.56 -12.37 -3.79
CA GLY A 82 -11.31 -13.20 -4.98
C GLY A 82 -11.04 -12.43 -6.27
N ASP A 83 -11.38 -11.13 -6.34
CA ASP A 83 -11.04 -10.31 -7.50
C ASP A 83 -9.52 -10.15 -7.66
N ILE A 84 -9.07 -9.86 -8.88
CA ILE A 84 -7.65 -9.64 -9.18
C ILE A 84 -7.32 -8.16 -9.08
N VAL A 85 -6.28 -7.82 -8.32
CA VAL A 85 -5.70 -6.49 -8.20
C VAL A 85 -4.40 -6.44 -8.99
N LEU A 86 -4.32 -5.56 -9.98
CA LEU A 86 -3.12 -5.34 -10.79
C LEU A 86 -2.38 -4.09 -10.31
N ASP A 87 -1.07 -4.21 -10.13
CA ASP A 87 -0.15 -3.08 -9.91
C ASP A 87 1.04 -3.19 -10.87
N CYS A 88 1.05 -2.35 -11.90
CA CYS A 88 2.08 -2.36 -12.95
C CYS A 88 3.41 -1.72 -12.49
N PHE A 89 3.46 -1.11 -11.32
CA PHE A 89 4.64 -0.43 -10.75
C PHE A 89 4.73 -0.74 -9.26
N SER A 90 4.78 -2.03 -8.93
CA SER A 90 4.51 -2.52 -7.57
C SER A 90 5.56 -2.08 -6.53
N GLY A 91 6.75 -1.67 -6.94
CA GLY A 91 7.80 -1.20 -6.05
C GLY A 91 8.08 -2.20 -4.94
N SER A 92 7.89 -1.78 -3.69
CA SER A 92 8.01 -2.64 -2.52
C SER A 92 6.80 -3.57 -2.26
N GLY A 93 5.85 -3.68 -3.19
CA GLY A 93 4.72 -4.61 -3.14
C GLY A 93 3.59 -4.25 -2.17
N THR A 94 3.42 -3.00 -1.79
CA THR A 94 2.37 -2.61 -0.82
C THR A 94 0.97 -3.00 -1.30
N THR A 95 0.68 -2.83 -2.59
CA THR A 95 -0.60 -3.22 -3.20
C THR A 95 -0.80 -4.74 -3.16
N CYS A 96 0.24 -5.51 -3.46
CA CYS A 96 0.20 -6.97 -3.45
C CYS A 96 -0.03 -7.52 -2.03
N VAL A 97 0.68 -6.97 -1.04
CA VAL A 97 0.48 -7.31 0.38
C VAL A 97 -0.95 -6.96 0.83
N ALA A 98 -1.43 -5.76 0.49
CA ALA A 98 -2.79 -5.35 0.82
C ALA A 98 -3.85 -6.25 0.20
N ALA A 99 -3.67 -6.65 -1.07
CA ALA A 99 -4.58 -7.55 -1.78
C ALA A 99 -4.59 -8.94 -1.12
N LYS A 100 -3.41 -9.52 -0.82
CA LYS A 100 -3.26 -10.79 -0.12
C LYS A 100 -4.01 -10.78 1.23
N GLU A 101 -3.75 -9.80 2.07
CA GLU A 101 -4.38 -9.68 3.40
C GLU A 101 -5.91 -9.45 3.34
N LEU A 102 -6.41 -8.99 2.20
CA LEU A 102 -7.82 -8.78 1.96
C LEU A 102 -8.48 -9.94 1.18
N GLU A 103 -7.77 -11.05 0.98
CA GLU A 103 -8.26 -12.22 0.23
C GLU A 103 -8.59 -11.89 -1.24
N ARG A 104 -7.79 -11.01 -1.86
CA ARG A 104 -7.80 -10.77 -3.31
C ARG A 104 -6.61 -11.48 -3.95
N GLN A 105 -6.78 -11.88 -5.20
CA GLN A 105 -5.66 -12.25 -6.04
C GLN A 105 -4.90 -10.98 -6.43
N PHE A 106 -3.64 -11.10 -6.82
CA PHE A 106 -2.85 -9.94 -7.24
C PHE A 106 -1.86 -10.32 -8.34
N LEU A 107 -1.53 -9.31 -9.14
CA LEU A 107 -0.43 -9.35 -10.09
C LEU A 107 0.37 -8.05 -9.92
N GLY A 108 1.60 -8.16 -9.45
CA GLY A 108 2.54 -7.04 -9.33
C GLY A 108 3.63 -7.14 -10.40
N ILE A 109 3.93 -6.02 -11.03
CA ILE A 109 5.02 -5.89 -12.01
C ILE A 109 5.99 -4.83 -11.49
N GLU A 110 7.29 -5.16 -11.45
CA GLU A 110 8.36 -4.28 -11.04
C GLU A 110 9.57 -4.52 -11.92
N ILE A 111 10.13 -3.44 -12.48
CA ILE A 111 11.28 -3.51 -13.39
C ILE A 111 12.60 -3.57 -12.64
N ASP A 112 12.68 -2.98 -11.44
CA ASP A 112 13.88 -2.99 -10.62
C ASP A 112 13.96 -4.32 -9.85
N PRO A 113 15.01 -5.13 -10.08
CA PRO A 113 15.13 -6.45 -9.46
C PRO A 113 15.31 -6.39 -7.94
N GLU A 114 15.86 -5.30 -7.38
CA GLU A 114 15.99 -5.13 -5.94
C GLU A 114 14.64 -4.85 -5.30
N TYR A 115 13.84 -3.96 -5.90
CA TYR A 115 12.48 -3.69 -5.44
C TYR A 115 11.57 -4.89 -5.64
N HIS A 116 11.71 -5.62 -6.73
CA HIS A 116 10.98 -6.87 -6.95
C HIS A 116 11.29 -7.88 -5.83
N LYS A 117 12.58 -8.05 -5.47
CA LYS A 117 12.97 -8.91 -4.34
C LYS A 117 12.35 -8.44 -3.02
N ILE A 118 12.40 -7.14 -2.72
CA ILE A 118 11.77 -6.57 -1.52
C ILE A 118 10.27 -6.88 -1.49
N SER A 119 9.59 -6.78 -2.62
CA SER A 119 8.17 -7.10 -2.75
C SER A 119 7.88 -8.57 -2.41
N LEU A 120 8.68 -9.51 -2.91
CA LEU A 120 8.57 -10.93 -2.60
C LEU A 120 8.86 -11.21 -1.12
N ASP A 121 9.91 -10.65 -0.56
CA ASP A 121 10.27 -10.80 0.84
C ASP A 121 9.11 -10.32 1.75
N ARG A 122 8.50 -9.18 1.45
CA ARG A 122 7.33 -8.68 2.18
C ARG A 122 6.12 -9.61 2.08
N LEU A 123 5.83 -10.17 0.92
CA LEU A 123 4.75 -11.13 0.71
C LEU A 123 4.95 -12.41 1.54
N HIS A 124 6.19 -12.78 1.83
CA HIS A 124 6.56 -13.89 2.68
C HIS A 124 6.81 -13.51 4.15
N GLY A 125 6.62 -12.22 4.50
CA GLY A 125 6.86 -11.71 5.85
C GLY A 125 8.34 -11.64 6.23
N ILE A 126 9.24 -11.54 5.27
CA ILE A 126 10.68 -11.42 5.49
C ILE A 126 11.06 -9.95 5.58
N LEU A 127 11.86 -9.59 6.58
CA LEU A 127 12.38 -8.24 6.81
C LEU A 127 13.66 -8.02 6.01
N ALA A 128 14.08 -6.76 5.86
CA ALA A 128 15.29 -6.40 5.12
C ALA A 128 16.60 -6.96 5.71
N ASP A 129 16.59 -7.37 6.97
CA ASP A 129 17.69 -8.05 7.65
C ASP A 129 17.64 -9.59 7.54
N GLY A 130 16.65 -10.13 6.82
CA GLY A 130 16.42 -11.56 6.64
C GLY A 130 15.62 -12.24 7.76
N GLN A 131 15.19 -11.51 8.79
CA GLN A 131 14.36 -12.07 9.85
C GLN A 131 12.91 -12.25 9.37
N ILE A 132 12.20 -13.23 9.94
CA ILE A 132 10.77 -13.41 9.70
C ILE A 132 9.99 -12.51 10.68
N SER A 133 8.99 -11.78 10.17
CA SER A 133 8.18 -10.90 11.01
C SER A 133 7.37 -11.70 12.05
N PHE A 134 7.14 -11.11 13.22
CA PHE A 134 6.36 -11.74 14.30
C PHE A 134 4.96 -12.16 13.84
N ASP A 135 4.31 -11.34 13.01
CA ASP A 135 2.96 -11.63 12.49
C ASP A 135 2.97 -12.91 11.65
N THR A 136 3.98 -13.08 10.80
CA THR A 136 4.15 -14.28 9.96
C THR A 136 4.48 -15.53 10.79
N LEU A 137 5.26 -15.39 11.86
CA LEU A 137 5.53 -16.50 12.79
C LEU A 137 4.25 -16.93 13.52
N ALA A 138 3.43 -15.96 13.97
CA ALA A 138 2.17 -16.24 14.65
C ALA A 138 1.13 -16.90 13.73
N GLU A 139 1.14 -16.63 12.43
CA GLU A 139 0.29 -17.31 11.45
C GLU A 139 0.74 -18.76 11.23
N ARG A 140 2.04 -19.00 11.04
CA ARG A 140 2.59 -20.36 10.83
C ARG A 140 2.32 -21.32 12.00
N THR A 141 2.36 -20.80 13.24
CA THR A 141 2.06 -21.61 14.44
C THR A 141 0.58 -21.95 14.59
N LYS A 142 -0.33 -21.28 13.91
CA LYS A 142 -1.77 -21.62 13.89
C LYS A 142 -2.11 -22.71 12.90
N ASP A 143 -1.34 -22.86 11.84
CA ASP A 143 -1.55 -23.87 10.80
C ASP A 143 -0.94 -25.25 11.19
N GLU A 144 -0.16 -25.30 12.29
CA GLU A 144 0.50 -26.50 12.81
C GLU A 144 -0.23 -27.16 14.01
N ILE A 145 -1.41 -26.63 14.41
CA ILE A 145 -2.26 -27.14 15.49
C ILE A 145 -3.59 -27.66 14.92
#